data_cf1baea575f5fce80c1d1c7d62219636
#
_entry.id   cf1baea575f5fce80c1d1c7d62219636
#
_cell.length_a   1.000
_cell.length_b   1.000
_cell.length_c   1.000
_cell.angle_alpha   90.00
_cell.angle_beta   90.00
_cell.angle_gamma   90.00
#
_symmetry.space_group_name_H-M   'P 1'
#
loop_
_entity.id
_entity.type
_entity.pdbx_description
1 polymer ?
#
loop_
_entity_poly.entity_id
_entity_poly.type
_entity_poly.pdbx_seq_one_letter_code
_entity_poly.pdbx_strand_id
1 'polypeptide(L)'
;MKMLKFRHATINAQEFLFSVKENNEEQYLVAYSLVRNLLIGMAKRARVFCSNKYDFADYPFTYRERQLDSILLPELTKLCNGYVFTEYPVIRNCRKKEFEADNSKGRIDYWCIYKGYSFAIELKHSYDNYNTDNTKEETRRRWKTMNAYQLHSIKKNLRSFDEKTKGIIPLALHIITSESSKGPSNEQLNEYKSKEREMLARLHDDLKTIAEPDFISLWELDRCMYINYQPEGYSYPGLILISKFYDLILHDGSKI
;
A
#
# COMPACT_ATOMS: atom_id res chain seq x y z
N MET A 1 4.20 24.97 -6.55
CA MET A 1 4.18 23.57 -6.07
C MET A 1 3.18 23.48 -4.94
N LYS A 2 2.08 22.70 -5.08
CA LYS A 2 1.08 22.55 -4.01
C LYS A 2 1.73 21.68 -2.92
N MET A 3 1.97 22.24 -1.75
CA MET A 3 2.52 21.50 -0.61
C MET A 3 1.52 20.43 -0.17
N LEU A 4 1.99 19.20 0.04
CA LEU A 4 1.17 18.14 0.64
C LEU A 4 0.68 18.57 2.03
N LYS A 5 -0.61 18.44 2.26
CA LYS A 5 -1.21 18.68 3.56
C LYS A 5 -1.30 17.35 4.32
N PHE A 6 -0.51 17.22 5.36
CA PHE A 6 -0.57 16.07 6.26
C PHE A 6 -1.54 16.32 7.40
N ARG A 7 -2.40 15.35 7.65
CA ARG A 7 -3.30 15.31 8.82
C ARG A 7 -2.80 14.24 9.77
N HIS A 8 -2.55 14.65 11.00
CA HIS A 8 -2.24 13.73 12.10
C HIS A 8 -3.53 13.16 12.68
N ALA A 9 -3.53 11.88 13.02
CA ALA A 9 -4.67 11.23 13.66
C ALA A 9 -4.20 10.15 14.63
N THR A 10 -4.72 10.18 15.84
CA THR A 10 -4.58 9.11 16.83
C THR A 10 -5.80 8.20 16.75
N ILE A 11 -5.62 6.96 16.35
CA ILE A 11 -6.70 5.98 16.19
C ILE A 11 -6.35 4.71 16.97
N ASN A 12 -7.19 4.33 17.94
CA ASN A 12 -6.94 3.17 18.82
C ASN A 12 -5.56 3.24 19.51
N ALA A 13 -5.19 4.42 20.02
CA ALA A 13 -3.89 4.71 20.63
C ALA A 13 -2.69 4.46 19.69
N GLN A 14 -2.86 4.63 18.40
CA GLN A 14 -1.81 4.55 17.38
C GLN A 14 -1.77 5.85 16.59
N GLU A 15 -0.55 6.25 16.22
CA GLU A 15 -0.30 7.49 15.52
C GLU A 15 -0.22 7.28 14.01
N PHE A 16 -0.91 8.13 13.27
CA PHE A 16 -0.94 8.11 11.82
C PHE A 16 -0.75 9.52 11.26
N LEU A 17 -0.03 9.60 10.14
CA LEU A 17 -0.03 10.74 9.24
C LEU A 17 -0.72 10.35 7.95
N PHE A 18 -1.64 11.18 7.48
CA PHE A 18 -2.36 10.98 6.23
C PHE A 18 -2.23 12.20 5.32
N SER A 19 -1.97 11.97 4.06
CA SER A 19 -2.21 12.95 3.00
C SER A 19 -3.03 12.29 1.90
N VAL A 20 -4.05 12.99 1.42
CA VAL A 20 -4.94 12.52 0.37
C VAL A 20 -5.15 13.63 -0.65
N LYS A 21 -5.17 13.27 -1.92
CA LYS A 21 -5.56 14.18 -2.99
C LYS A 21 -7.03 14.51 -2.85
N GLU A 22 -7.36 15.79 -2.92
CA GLU A 22 -8.75 16.24 -2.86
C GLU A 22 -9.53 15.77 -4.11
N ASN A 23 -10.51 14.92 -3.90
CA ASN A 23 -11.48 14.47 -4.90
C ASN A 23 -12.78 14.12 -4.19
N ASN A 24 -13.91 14.60 -4.73
CA ASN A 24 -15.25 14.42 -4.15
C ASN A 24 -16.08 13.35 -4.88
N GLU A 25 -15.52 12.67 -5.86
CA GLU A 25 -16.21 11.59 -6.55
C GLU A 25 -16.43 10.39 -5.62
N GLU A 26 -17.61 9.77 -5.69
CA GLU A 26 -17.99 8.68 -4.78
C GLU A 26 -17.00 7.52 -4.83
N GLN A 27 -16.60 7.07 -6.02
CA GLN A 27 -15.67 5.97 -6.20
C GLN A 27 -14.31 6.26 -5.57
N TYR A 28 -13.84 7.51 -5.65
CA TYR A 28 -12.61 7.94 -5.03
C TYR A 28 -12.69 7.92 -3.50
N LEU A 29 -13.78 8.43 -2.95
CA LEU A 29 -14.02 8.42 -1.50
C LEU A 29 -14.13 6.99 -0.95
N VAL A 30 -14.72 6.07 -1.72
CA VAL A 30 -14.82 4.65 -1.36
C VAL A 30 -13.44 3.99 -1.41
N ALA A 31 -12.63 4.24 -2.44
CA ALA A 31 -11.25 3.75 -2.54
C ALA A 31 -10.39 4.26 -1.38
N TYR A 32 -10.46 5.56 -1.08
CA TYR A 32 -9.80 6.16 0.08
C TYR A 32 -10.22 5.48 1.39
N SER A 33 -11.53 5.27 1.58
CA SER A 33 -12.06 4.61 2.77
C SER A 33 -11.52 3.18 2.92
N LEU A 34 -11.46 2.41 1.82
CA LEU A 34 -10.89 1.07 1.82
C LEU A 34 -9.43 1.09 2.28
N VAL A 35 -8.59 1.87 1.62
CA VAL A 35 -7.13 1.91 1.88
C VAL A 35 -6.82 2.42 3.29
N ARG A 36 -7.51 3.47 3.73
CA ARG A 36 -7.36 4.01 5.08
C ARG A 36 -7.73 2.98 6.16
N ASN A 37 -8.88 2.32 6.01
CA ASN A 37 -9.34 1.33 6.98
C ASN A 37 -8.47 0.06 6.96
N LEU A 38 -7.95 -0.32 5.80
CA LEU A 38 -6.99 -1.40 5.65
C LEU A 38 -5.71 -1.10 6.45
N LEU A 39 -5.12 0.08 6.29
CA LEU A 39 -3.93 0.48 7.06
C LEU A 39 -4.19 0.42 8.58
N ILE A 40 -5.32 0.96 9.04
CA ILE A 40 -5.69 0.94 10.47
C ILE A 40 -5.82 -0.50 10.98
N GLY A 41 -6.45 -1.38 10.20
CA GLY A 41 -6.59 -2.81 10.52
C GLY A 41 -5.23 -3.52 10.57
N MET A 42 -4.39 -3.30 9.56
CA MET A 42 -3.03 -3.84 9.48
C MET A 42 -2.18 -3.41 10.68
N ALA A 43 -2.22 -2.12 11.02
CA ALA A 43 -1.50 -1.57 12.17
C ALA A 43 -1.95 -2.23 13.49
N LYS A 44 -3.27 -2.36 13.69
CA LYS A 44 -3.82 -3.05 14.85
C LYS A 44 -3.36 -4.51 14.95
N ARG A 45 -3.35 -5.23 13.83
CA ARG A 45 -2.90 -6.63 13.78
C ARG A 45 -1.40 -6.75 14.01
N ALA A 46 -0.60 -5.88 13.42
CA ALA A 46 0.85 -5.86 13.60
C ALA A 46 1.24 -5.67 15.07
N ARG A 47 0.54 -4.83 15.83
CA ARG A 47 0.78 -4.67 17.26
C ARG A 47 0.65 -5.97 18.06
N VAL A 48 -0.24 -6.88 17.63
CA VAL A 48 -0.38 -8.19 18.28
C VAL A 48 0.91 -9.00 18.15
N PHE A 49 1.53 -8.97 16.96
CA PHE A 49 2.81 -9.64 16.72
C PHE A 49 3.97 -8.98 17.48
N CYS A 50 3.96 -7.65 17.59
CA CYS A 50 5.01 -6.91 18.32
C CYS A 50 4.86 -6.97 19.84
N SER A 51 3.74 -7.45 20.39
CA SER A 51 3.41 -7.35 21.82
C SER A 51 4.11 -8.36 22.73
N ASN A 52 4.89 -9.27 22.19
CA ASN A 52 5.57 -10.36 22.93
C ASN A 52 4.65 -11.20 23.83
N LYS A 53 3.36 -11.29 23.50
CA LYS A 53 2.36 -11.95 24.33
C LYS A 53 2.62 -13.44 24.56
N TYR A 54 3.35 -14.09 23.64
CA TYR A 54 3.62 -15.53 23.69
C TYR A 54 5.14 -15.82 23.67
N ASP A 55 5.94 -14.94 24.27
CA ASP A 55 7.42 -14.97 24.16
C ASP A 55 7.91 -14.93 22.71
N PHE A 56 7.08 -14.40 21.84
CA PHE A 56 7.37 -14.18 20.44
C PHE A 56 7.01 -12.75 20.06
N ALA A 57 8.02 -11.98 19.68
CA ALA A 57 7.83 -10.63 19.18
C ALA A 57 8.47 -10.52 17.81
N ASP A 58 7.68 -10.06 16.84
CA ASP A 58 8.15 -9.89 15.48
C ASP A 58 7.42 -8.73 14.78
N TYR A 59 8.12 -8.08 13.83
CA TYR A 59 7.52 -7.04 13.02
C TYR A 59 7.13 -7.61 11.65
N PRO A 60 5.83 -7.85 11.40
CA PRO A 60 5.40 -8.66 10.25
C PRO A 60 5.70 -8.03 8.88
N PHE A 61 6.10 -6.76 8.85
CA PHE A 61 6.45 -6.06 7.62
C PHE A 61 7.94 -6.14 7.26
N THR A 62 8.72 -6.96 7.96
CA THR A 62 10.12 -7.26 7.64
C THR A 62 10.28 -8.42 6.66
N TYR A 63 9.18 -9.01 6.25
CA TYR A 63 9.18 -10.17 5.37
C TYR A 63 8.90 -9.80 3.91
N ARG A 64 8.96 -10.82 3.03
CA ARG A 64 8.66 -10.64 1.60
C ARG A 64 7.17 -10.38 1.36
N GLU A 65 6.86 -9.81 0.20
CA GLU A 65 5.52 -9.40 -0.23
C GLU A 65 4.42 -10.44 0.06
N ARG A 66 4.65 -11.73 -0.26
CA ARG A 66 3.67 -12.79 0.01
C ARG A 66 3.40 -13.07 1.48
N GLN A 67 4.35 -12.76 2.35
CA GLN A 67 4.17 -12.98 3.79
C GLN A 67 3.32 -11.88 4.43
N LEU A 68 3.15 -10.74 3.72
CA LEU A 68 2.21 -9.70 4.12
C LEU A 68 0.76 -10.16 4.07
N ASP A 69 0.45 -11.26 3.36
CA ASP A 69 -0.88 -11.86 3.34
C ASP A 69 -1.39 -12.21 4.73
N SER A 70 -0.51 -12.59 5.65
CA SER A 70 -0.87 -12.87 7.06
C SER A 70 -1.49 -11.67 7.79
N ILE A 71 -1.16 -10.47 7.34
CA ILE A 71 -1.65 -9.20 7.92
C ILE A 71 -2.75 -8.59 7.04
N LEU A 72 -2.53 -8.56 5.73
CA LEU A 72 -3.38 -7.84 4.79
C LEU A 72 -4.68 -8.59 4.48
N LEU A 73 -4.58 -9.88 4.18
CA LEU A 73 -5.74 -10.68 3.76
C LEU A 73 -6.84 -10.77 4.84
N PRO A 74 -6.55 -11.01 6.13
CA PRO A 74 -7.58 -11.01 7.16
C PRO A 74 -8.31 -9.66 7.30
N GLU A 75 -7.58 -8.55 7.15
CA GLU A 75 -8.20 -7.21 7.24
C GLU A 75 -9.01 -6.87 5.98
N LEU A 76 -8.55 -7.23 4.79
CA LEU A 76 -9.36 -7.15 3.56
C LEU A 76 -10.63 -7.99 3.68
N THR A 77 -10.51 -9.24 4.13
CA THR A 77 -11.66 -10.15 4.29
C THR A 77 -12.70 -9.57 5.24
N LYS A 78 -12.25 -8.98 6.33
CA LYS A 78 -13.13 -8.30 7.29
C LYS A 78 -13.82 -7.08 6.69
N LEU A 79 -13.08 -6.22 6.00
CA LEU A 79 -13.62 -4.99 5.39
C LEU A 79 -14.60 -5.30 4.25
N CYS A 80 -14.34 -6.35 3.50
CA CYS A 80 -15.10 -6.76 2.33
C CYS A 80 -16.16 -7.85 2.64
N ASN A 81 -16.48 -8.12 3.91
CA ASN A 81 -17.45 -9.13 4.33
C ASN A 81 -17.22 -10.52 3.69
N GLY A 82 -15.96 -10.92 3.54
CA GLY A 82 -15.56 -12.19 2.96
C GLY A 82 -15.40 -12.20 1.44
N TYR A 83 -15.81 -11.15 0.72
CA TYR A 83 -15.68 -11.09 -0.74
C TYR A 83 -14.27 -10.67 -1.16
N VAL A 84 -13.31 -11.59 -0.99
CA VAL A 84 -11.90 -11.39 -1.35
C VAL A 84 -11.36 -12.64 -2.03
N PHE A 85 -10.69 -12.45 -3.17
CA PHE A 85 -9.93 -13.48 -3.86
C PHE A 85 -8.47 -13.03 -3.98
N THR A 86 -7.54 -13.93 -3.71
CA THR A 86 -6.11 -13.74 -3.98
C THR A 86 -5.73 -14.35 -5.31
N GLU A 87 -4.68 -13.82 -5.93
CA GLU A 87 -4.14 -14.34 -7.19
C GLU A 87 -5.23 -14.48 -8.28
N TYR A 88 -6.13 -13.49 -8.36
CA TYR A 88 -7.29 -13.53 -9.25
C TYR A 88 -6.87 -13.51 -10.72
N PRO A 89 -7.33 -14.48 -11.55
CA PRO A 89 -6.89 -14.60 -12.94
C PRO A 89 -7.39 -13.43 -13.79
N VAL A 90 -6.50 -12.85 -14.58
CA VAL A 90 -6.82 -11.78 -15.52
C VAL A 90 -6.08 -12.00 -16.84
N ILE A 91 -6.57 -11.36 -17.90
CA ILE A 91 -5.89 -11.32 -19.17
C ILE A 91 -5.00 -10.07 -19.20
N ARG A 92 -3.70 -10.23 -19.43
CA ARG A 92 -2.75 -9.13 -19.59
C ARG A 92 -2.38 -8.96 -21.07
N ASN A 93 -2.54 -7.78 -21.61
CA ASN A 93 -2.02 -7.45 -22.94
C ASN A 93 -0.52 -7.16 -22.84
N CYS A 94 0.32 -8.12 -23.16
CA CYS A 94 1.75 -7.91 -23.28
C CYS A 94 2.07 -7.26 -24.63
N ARG A 95 2.59 -6.02 -24.61
CA ARG A 95 3.08 -5.32 -25.81
C ARG A 95 4.50 -5.73 -26.25
N LYS A 96 5.08 -6.79 -25.71
CA LYS A 96 6.36 -7.26 -26.20
C LYS A 96 6.15 -8.03 -27.50
N LYS A 97 6.56 -7.43 -28.61
CA LYS A 97 6.56 -8.01 -29.97
C LYS A 97 7.34 -9.35 -30.10
N GLU A 98 8.03 -9.77 -29.06
CA GLU A 98 8.87 -10.98 -29.07
C GLU A 98 8.14 -12.26 -28.63
N PHE A 99 6.91 -12.15 -28.17
CA PHE A 99 6.07 -13.30 -27.86
C PHE A 99 4.76 -13.15 -28.65
N GLU A 100 4.67 -13.85 -29.76
CA GLU A 100 3.41 -14.08 -30.50
C GLU A 100 2.40 -14.91 -29.70
N ALA A 101 2.50 -14.94 -28.38
CA ALA A 101 1.57 -15.68 -27.56
C ALA A 101 0.42 -14.75 -27.17
N ASP A 102 -0.69 -15.00 -27.80
CA ASP A 102 -2.04 -14.76 -27.32
C ASP A 102 -2.12 -14.52 -25.83
N ASN A 103 -2.76 -13.39 -25.45
CA ASN A 103 -3.40 -13.17 -24.16
C ASN A 103 -2.68 -13.83 -22.99
N SER A 104 -1.54 -13.28 -22.57
CA SER A 104 -0.81 -13.87 -21.46
C SER A 104 -1.72 -13.90 -20.21
N LYS A 105 -1.98 -15.10 -19.72
CA LYS A 105 -2.67 -15.32 -18.46
C LYS A 105 -1.87 -14.63 -17.36
N GLY A 106 -2.45 -13.63 -16.72
CA GLY A 106 -1.88 -12.92 -15.58
C GLY A 106 -2.72 -13.14 -14.34
N ARG A 107 -2.27 -12.58 -13.23
CA ARG A 107 -3.03 -12.54 -11.98
C ARG A 107 -2.89 -11.16 -11.39
N ILE A 108 -3.92 -10.70 -10.71
CA ILE A 108 -3.86 -9.57 -9.78
C ILE A 108 -3.74 -10.13 -8.37
N ASP A 109 -3.04 -9.41 -7.51
CA ASP A 109 -2.76 -9.90 -6.17
C ASP A 109 -4.05 -10.09 -5.36
N TYR A 110 -5.00 -9.13 -5.45
CA TYR A 110 -6.31 -9.25 -4.79
C TYR A 110 -7.44 -8.72 -5.67
N TRP A 111 -8.55 -9.42 -5.63
CA TRP A 111 -9.87 -8.95 -6.07
C TRP A 111 -10.79 -8.89 -4.87
N CYS A 112 -11.48 -7.77 -4.64
CA CYS A 112 -12.45 -7.69 -3.56
C CYS A 112 -13.62 -6.78 -3.89
N ILE A 113 -14.73 -6.94 -3.14
CA ILE A 113 -15.91 -6.07 -3.24
C ILE A 113 -16.03 -5.27 -1.94
N TYR A 114 -16.06 -3.95 -2.06
CA TYR A 114 -16.21 -3.04 -0.93
C TYR A 114 -17.18 -1.92 -1.26
N LYS A 115 -18.22 -1.73 -0.43
CA LYS A 115 -19.26 -0.70 -0.59
C LYS A 115 -19.84 -0.60 -2.00
N GLY A 116 -20.11 -1.74 -2.62
CA GLY A 116 -20.73 -1.82 -3.93
C GLY A 116 -19.79 -1.60 -5.13
N TYR A 117 -18.49 -1.50 -4.91
CA TYR A 117 -17.47 -1.46 -5.95
C TYR A 117 -16.57 -2.69 -5.90
N SER A 118 -16.18 -3.19 -7.07
CA SER A 118 -15.12 -4.18 -7.20
C SER A 118 -13.76 -3.47 -7.23
N PHE A 119 -12.77 -4.04 -6.58
CA PHE A 119 -11.39 -3.55 -6.59
C PHE A 119 -10.45 -4.58 -7.19
N ALA A 120 -9.62 -4.15 -8.13
CA ALA A 120 -8.52 -4.92 -8.69
C ALA A 120 -7.21 -4.36 -8.13
N ILE A 121 -6.63 -5.03 -7.14
CA ILE A 121 -5.51 -4.53 -6.35
C ILE A 121 -4.22 -5.23 -6.77
N GLU A 122 -3.22 -4.45 -7.18
CA GLU A 122 -1.82 -4.88 -7.31
C GLU A 122 -1.05 -4.39 -6.08
N LEU A 123 -0.34 -5.28 -5.43
CA LEU A 123 0.48 -5.01 -4.24
C LEU A 123 1.96 -4.97 -4.62
N LYS A 124 2.69 -4.06 -4.01
CA LYS A 124 4.15 -4.09 -3.93
C LYS A 124 4.61 -3.80 -2.52
N HIS A 125 5.75 -4.41 -2.17
CA HIS A 125 6.42 -4.17 -0.91
C HIS A 125 7.86 -3.77 -1.17
N SER A 126 8.36 -2.78 -0.41
CA SER A 126 9.76 -2.36 -0.41
C SER A 126 10.17 -1.83 0.95
N TYR A 127 11.43 -1.45 1.07
CA TYR A 127 12.00 -0.81 2.24
C TYR A 127 12.52 0.56 1.87
N ASP A 128 12.34 1.54 2.74
CA ASP A 128 12.94 2.86 2.60
C ASP A 128 13.52 3.34 3.94
N ASN A 129 14.53 4.20 3.87
CA ASN A 129 15.26 4.62 5.04
C ASN A 129 14.96 6.09 5.36
N TYR A 130 14.70 6.39 6.64
CA TYR A 130 14.49 7.75 7.14
C TYR A 130 15.69 8.67 6.93
N ASN A 131 16.91 8.10 6.97
CA ASN A 131 18.15 8.87 7.02
C ASN A 131 18.74 9.14 5.63
N THR A 132 18.02 8.83 4.55
CA THR A 132 18.49 9.09 3.18
C THR A 132 17.74 10.24 2.55
N ASP A 133 18.46 11.07 1.79
CA ASP A 133 17.86 12.20 1.07
C ASP A 133 17.12 11.76 -0.21
N ASN A 134 17.31 10.52 -0.64
CA ASN A 134 16.70 9.97 -1.86
C ASN A 134 15.88 8.72 -1.57
N THR A 135 14.75 8.59 -2.25
CA THR A 135 13.96 7.35 -2.26
C THR A 135 14.77 6.22 -2.88
N LYS A 136 14.79 5.06 -2.26
CA LYS A 136 15.51 3.89 -2.78
C LYS A 136 15.05 3.55 -4.20
N GLU A 137 16.00 3.18 -5.04
CA GLU A 137 15.73 2.80 -6.43
C GLU A 137 14.72 1.64 -6.51
N GLU A 138 14.82 0.67 -5.61
CA GLU A 138 13.88 -0.46 -5.53
C GLU A 138 12.45 0.00 -5.30
N THR A 139 12.21 0.97 -4.43
CA THR A 139 10.89 1.57 -4.17
C THR A 139 10.34 2.22 -5.45
N ARG A 140 11.16 3.02 -6.13
CA ARG A 140 10.78 3.65 -7.41
C ARG A 140 10.50 2.62 -8.50
N ARG A 141 11.34 1.60 -8.63
CA ARG A 141 11.21 0.52 -9.61
C ARG A 141 9.91 -0.26 -9.40
N ARG A 142 9.59 -0.62 -8.15
CA ARG A 142 8.35 -1.34 -7.81
C ARG A 142 7.12 -0.50 -8.10
N TRP A 143 7.14 0.77 -7.74
CA TRP A 143 6.05 1.71 -8.06
C TRP A 143 5.83 1.83 -9.57
N LYS A 144 6.91 1.95 -10.35
CA LYS A 144 6.85 1.98 -11.82
C LYS A 144 6.29 0.67 -12.39
N THR A 145 6.77 -0.47 -11.92
CA THR A 145 6.32 -1.78 -12.40
C THR A 145 4.81 -1.95 -12.20
N MET A 146 4.31 -1.62 -11.02
CA MET A 146 2.89 -1.72 -10.68
C MET A 146 2.02 -0.79 -11.54
N ASN A 147 2.39 0.48 -11.62
CA ASN A 147 1.53 1.49 -12.25
C ASN A 147 1.66 1.53 -13.79
N ALA A 148 2.89 1.49 -14.32
CA ALA A 148 3.12 1.63 -15.76
C ALA A 148 2.94 0.33 -16.54
N TYR A 149 3.12 -0.84 -15.89
CA TYR A 149 3.07 -2.13 -16.57
C TYR A 149 1.91 -3.00 -16.10
N GLN A 150 1.86 -3.36 -14.81
CA GLN A 150 0.88 -4.33 -14.30
C GLN A 150 -0.55 -3.82 -14.45
N LEU A 151 -0.90 -2.75 -13.77
CA LEU A 151 -2.25 -2.18 -13.83
C LEU A 151 -2.62 -1.66 -15.22
N HIS A 152 -1.67 -1.07 -15.95
CA HIS A 152 -1.94 -0.64 -17.32
C HIS A 152 -2.29 -1.80 -18.25
N SER A 153 -1.62 -2.95 -18.10
CA SER A 153 -1.85 -4.13 -18.95
C SER A 153 -3.22 -4.78 -18.72
N ILE A 154 -3.77 -4.71 -17.50
CA ILE A 154 -5.05 -5.34 -17.14
C ILE A 154 -6.25 -4.42 -17.35
N LYS A 155 -6.08 -3.09 -17.28
CA LYS A 155 -7.18 -2.12 -17.39
C LYS A 155 -8.09 -2.30 -18.60
N LYS A 156 -7.54 -2.74 -19.74
CA LYS A 156 -8.28 -2.95 -20.98
C LYS A 156 -9.10 -4.24 -21.00
N ASN A 157 -8.80 -5.18 -20.11
CA ASN A 157 -9.35 -6.52 -20.09
C ASN A 157 -10.11 -6.84 -18.79
N LEU A 158 -10.14 -5.88 -17.87
CA LEU A 158 -11.00 -6.00 -16.69
C LEU A 158 -12.46 -5.88 -17.14
N ARG A 159 -13.14 -7.01 -17.15
CA ARG A 159 -14.59 -7.06 -17.27
C ARG A 159 -15.13 -7.49 -15.93
N SER A 160 -16.14 -6.82 -15.45
CA SER A 160 -16.84 -7.27 -14.26
C SER A 160 -17.58 -8.55 -14.58
N PHE A 161 -17.38 -9.56 -13.76
CA PHE A 161 -18.22 -10.76 -13.75
C PHE A 161 -19.48 -10.56 -12.91
N ASP A 162 -19.56 -9.48 -12.18
CA ASP A 162 -20.67 -9.15 -11.28
C ASP A 162 -21.31 -7.83 -11.69
N GLU A 163 -22.37 -7.93 -12.48
CA GLU A 163 -23.21 -6.81 -12.89
C GLU A 163 -23.88 -6.07 -11.71
N LYS A 164 -23.80 -6.64 -10.50
CA LYS A 164 -24.38 -6.02 -9.30
C LYS A 164 -23.49 -4.97 -8.65
N THR A 165 -22.20 -4.91 -9.02
CA THR A 165 -21.32 -3.82 -8.54
C THR A 165 -21.43 -2.61 -9.45
N LYS A 166 -21.10 -1.43 -8.92
CA LYS A 166 -21.10 -0.16 -9.68
C LYS A 166 -19.98 -0.09 -10.74
N GLY A 167 -19.04 -1.02 -10.72
CA GLY A 167 -17.89 -1.11 -11.61
C GLY A 167 -16.63 -1.51 -10.87
N ILE A 168 -15.49 -1.48 -11.59
CA ILE A 168 -14.19 -1.92 -11.09
C ILE A 168 -13.27 -0.73 -10.92
N ILE A 169 -12.64 -0.60 -9.76
CA ILE A 169 -11.60 0.38 -9.46
C ILE A 169 -10.25 -0.34 -9.42
N PRO A 170 -9.37 -0.14 -10.41
CA PRO A 170 -8.00 -0.61 -10.32
C PRO A 170 -7.23 0.20 -9.26
N LEU A 171 -6.51 -0.49 -8.40
CA LEU A 171 -5.83 0.09 -7.24
C LEU A 171 -4.38 -0.38 -7.17
N ALA A 172 -3.45 0.58 -7.17
CA ALA A 172 -2.06 0.35 -6.81
C ALA A 172 -1.90 0.50 -5.30
N LEU A 173 -1.33 -0.51 -4.64
CA LEU A 173 -1.07 -0.52 -3.21
C LEU A 173 0.41 -0.82 -2.96
N HIS A 174 1.17 0.16 -2.47
CA HIS A 174 2.58 -0.01 -2.16
C HIS A 174 2.79 0.14 -0.65
N ILE A 175 3.20 -0.95 -0.04
CA ILE A 175 3.60 -1.00 1.36
C ILE A 175 5.11 -0.79 1.41
N ILE A 176 5.56 0.19 2.19
CA ILE A 176 6.97 0.50 2.37
C ILE A 176 7.28 0.39 3.86
N THR A 177 8.12 -0.57 4.21
CA THR A 177 8.64 -0.69 5.57
C THR A 177 9.72 0.35 5.75
N SER A 178 9.53 1.25 6.70
CA SER A 178 10.58 2.20 7.06
C SER A 178 11.63 1.49 7.90
N GLU A 179 12.89 1.70 7.57
CA GLU A 179 14.02 1.08 8.26
C GLU A 179 15.03 2.12 8.73
N SER A 180 15.78 1.77 9.78
CA SER A 180 16.90 2.52 10.28
C SER A 180 18.05 1.59 10.61
N SER A 181 19.28 1.96 10.19
CA SER A 181 20.49 1.16 10.35
C SER A 181 21.15 1.24 11.74
N LYS A 182 20.53 1.95 12.68
CA LYS A 182 21.01 2.02 14.07
C LYS A 182 19.81 1.86 14.97
N GLY A 183 19.90 0.93 15.92
CA GLY A 183 18.89 0.80 16.98
C GLY A 183 18.70 2.17 17.64
N PRO A 184 17.47 2.68 17.74
CA PRO A 184 17.24 4.07 18.06
C PRO A 184 17.59 4.37 19.51
N SER A 185 18.55 5.26 19.74
CA SER A 185 18.60 6.01 21.00
C SER A 185 17.34 6.88 21.12
N ASN A 186 16.98 7.29 22.35
CA ASN A 186 15.85 8.20 22.55
C ASN A 186 15.97 9.51 21.77
N GLU A 187 17.18 9.99 21.54
CA GLU A 187 17.48 11.19 20.74
C GLU A 187 17.21 10.95 19.26
N GLN A 188 17.64 9.81 18.71
CA GLN A 188 17.41 9.43 17.32
C GLN A 188 15.90 9.25 17.02
N LEU A 189 15.11 8.76 17.96
CA LEU A 189 13.68 8.63 17.80
C LEU A 189 12.95 9.97 17.69
N ASN A 190 13.40 10.99 18.44
CA ASN A 190 12.87 12.34 18.29
C ASN A 190 13.25 12.94 16.93
N GLU A 191 14.45 12.66 16.46
CA GLU A 191 14.90 13.05 15.12
C GLU A 191 14.08 12.39 14.02
N TYR A 192 13.73 11.10 14.13
CA TYR A 192 12.86 10.41 13.17
C TYR A 192 11.48 11.09 13.07
N LYS A 193 10.85 11.40 14.21
CA LYS A 193 9.56 12.09 14.21
C LYS A 193 9.60 13.45 13.51
N SER A 194 10.71 14.18 13.62
CA SER A 194 10.86 15.45 12.91
C SER A 194 11.00 15.28 11.40
N LYS A 195 11.57 14.15 10.94
CA LYS A 195 11.83 13.86 9.53
C LYS A 195 10.70 13.12 8.80
N GLU A 196 9.68 12.64 9.52
CA GLU A 196 8.59 11.85 8.92
C GLU A 196 7.87 12.56 7.78
N ARG A 197 7.53 13.83 7.98
CA ARG A 197 6.86 14.63 6.96
C ARG A 197 7.75 14.89 5.76
N GLU A 198 9.04 15.12 6.00
CA GLU A 198 10.03 15.31 4.95
C GLU A 198 10.21 14.04 4.12
N MET A 199 10.29 12.88 4.79
CA MET A 199 10.35 11.58 4.12
C MET A 199 9.12 11.31 3.28
N LEU A 200 7.91 11.54 3.80
CA LEU A 200 6.68 11.35 3.05
C LEU A 200 6.57 12.34 1.87
N ALA A 201 7.00 13.58 2.04
CA ALA A 201 7.03 14.58 0.98
C ALA A 201 8.03 14.18 -0.12
N ARG A 202 9.22 13.73 0.25
CA ARG A 202 10.23 13.19 -0.67
C ARG A 202 9.69 12.01 -1.47
N LEU A 203 9.12 11.00 -0.79
CA LEU A 203 8.52 9.83 -1.44
C LEU A 203 7.44 10.25 -2.43
N HIS A 204 6.54 11.14 -2.06
CA HIS A 204 5.53 11.67 -2.95
C HIS A 204 6.17 12.34 -4.18
N ASP A 205 7.14 13.23 -3.97
CA ASP A 205 7.76 14.00 -5.04
C ASP A 205 8.55 13.13 -6.01
N ASP A 206 9.21 12.09 -5.53
CA ASP A 206 9.91 11.13 -6.36
C ASP A 206 8.95 10.22 -7.14
N LEU A 207 7.91 9.73 -6.49
CA LEU A 207 6.97 8.80 -7.10
C LEU A 207 5.97 9.45 -8.05
N LYS A 208 5.61 10.73 -7.85
CA LYS A 208 4.69 11.45 -8.75
C LYS A 208 5.23 11.61 -10.16
N THR A 209 6.55 11.57 -10.35
CA THR A 209 7.17 11.61 -11.70
C THR A 209 6.83 10.37 -12.53
N ILE A 210 6.43 9.28 -11.88
CA ILE A 210 6.04 8.00 -12.48
C ILE A 210 4.51 7.90 -12.56
N ALA A 211 3.87 8.04 -11.42
CA ALA A 211 2.43 8.10 -11.25
C ALA A 211 2.13 8.85 -9.95
N GLU A 212 1.37 9.95 -10.02
CA GLU A 212 1.05 10.74 -8.84
C GLU A 212 0.24 9.91 -7.84
N PRO A 213 0.72 9.73 -6.59
CA PRO A 213 -0.06 9.08 -5.54
C PRO A 213 -1.33 9.87 -5.20
N ASP A 214 -2.43 9.17 -4.99
CA ASP A 214 -3.68 9.77 -4.51
C ASP A 214 -3.80 9.71 -2.98
N PHE A 215 -3.08 8.76 -2.37
CA PHE A 215 -3.01 8.57 -0.93
C PHE A 215 -1.58 8.22 -0.51
N ILE A 216 -1.08 8.88 0.52
CA ILE A 216 0.16 8.55 1.20
C ILE A 216 -0.04 8.67 2.69
N SER A 217 0.45 7.70 3.44
CA SER A 217 0.29 7.66 4.88
C SER A 217 1.47 7.01 5.56
N LEU A 218 1.69 7.36 6.81
CA LEU A 218 2.61 6.71 7.72
C LEU A 218 1.82 6.24 8.93
N TRP A 219 2.04 4.99 9.35
CA TRP A 219 1.74 4.50 10.68
C TRP A 219 3.04 4.41 11.46
N GLU A 220 3.06 5.04 12.63
CA GLU A 220 4.18 4.98 13.57
C GLU A 220 3.98 3.83 14.55
N LEU A 221 5.00 3.00 14.71
CA LEU A 221 5.02 1.97 15.73
C LEU A 221 5.37 2.61 17.09
N ASP A 222 4.69 2.18 18.16
CA ASP A 222 5.05 2.58 19.51
C ASP A 222 6.48 2.16 19.86
N ARG A 223 7.24 3.05 20.50
CA ARG A 223 8.66 2.82 20.83
C ARG A 223 8.89 1.53 21.64
N CYS A 224 7.99 1.22 22.56
CA CYS A 224 8.07 -0.01 23.36
C CYS A 224 7.90 -1.30 22.55
N MET A 225 7.47 -1.18 21.29
CA MET A 225 7.25 -2.30 20.36
C MET A 225 8.34 -2.41 19.30
N TYR A 226 9.39 -1.56 19.35
CA TYR A 226 10.48 -1.67 18.40
C TYR A 226 11.26 -2.95 18.66
N ILE A 227 11.40 -3.72 17.60
CA ILE A 227 12.20 -4.95 17.63
C ILE A 227 13.56 -4.62 17.04
N ASN A 228 14.60 -4.87 17.83
CA ASN A 228 15.97 -4.76 17.39
C ASN A 228 16.42 -6.11 16.84
N TYR A 229 16.56 -6.20 15.54
CA TYR A 229 17.07 -7.40 14.89
C TYR A 229 18.59 -7.45 15.01
N GLN A 230 19.08 -8.40 15.82
CA GLN A 230 20.50 -8.69 15.96
C GLN A 230 20.88 -9.88 15.07
N PRO A 231 22.07 -9.89 14.44
CA PRO A 231 23.21 -8.96 14.58
C PRO A 231 23.15 -7.73 13.66
N GLU A 232 22.15 -7.60 12.80
CA GLU A 232 22.11 -6.63 11.71
C GLU A 232 21.89 -5.18 12.18
N GLY A 233 21.42 -4.99 13.41
CA GLY A 233 21.24 -3.66 14.02
C GLY A 233 20.15 -2.80 13.37
N TYR A 234 19.22 -3.39 12.59
CA TYR A 234 18.10 -2.67 12.00
C TYR A 234 16.95 -2.51 12.98
N SER A 235 16.28 -1.38 12.91
CA SER A 235 14.98 -1.15 13.55
C SER A 235 13.97 -0.64 12.52
N TYR A 236 12.69 -0.90 12.80
CA TYR A 236 11.59 -0.59 11.89
C TYR A 236 10.57 0.30 12.59
N PRO A 237 10.73 1.64 12.51
CA PRO A 237 9.93 2.58 13.28
C PRO A 237 8.50 2.77 12.76
N GLY A 238 8.20 2.35 11.53
CA GLY A 238 6.86 2.54 11.00
C GLY A 238 6.61 1.86 9.66
N LEU A 239 5.39 2.03 9.18
CA LEU A 239 4.91 1.54 7.91
C LEU A 239 4.34 2.69 7.09
N ILE A 240 4.79 2.80 5.84
CA ILE A 240 4.24 3.74 4.88
C ILE A 240 3.33 2.97 3.92
N LEU A 241 2.16 3.51 3.65
CA LEU A 241 1.24 3.02 2.64
C LEU A 241 1.01 4.10 1.59
N ILE A 242 1.31 3.77 0.35
CA ILE A 242 1.09 4.66 -0.79
C ILE A 242 0.13 3.98 -1.75
N SER A 243 -0.83 4.75 -2.28
CA SER A 243 -1.81 4.21 -3.21
C SER A 243 -2.11 5.18 -4.35
N LYS A 244 -2.44 4.59 -5.49
CA LYS A 244 -3.04 5.28 -6.61
C LYS A 244 -4.34 4.63 -6.98
N PHE A 245 -5.38 5.45 -7.09
CA PHE A 245 -6.72 5.06 -7.53
C PHE A 245 -6.87 5.40 -8.99
N TYR A 246 -7.35 4.45 -9.76
CA TYR A 246 -7.57 4.65 -11.19
C TYR A 246 -9.06 4.83 -11.48
N ASP A 247 -9.34 5.38 -12.67
CA ASP A 247 -10.70 5.63 -13.12
C ASP A 247 -11.56 4.38 -13.05
N LEU A 248 -12.81 4.56 -12.70
CA LEU A 248 -13.81 3.51 -12.67
C LEU A 248 -13.99 2.90 -14.07
N ILE A 249 -13.95 1.59 -14.14
CA ILE A 249 -14.24 0.82 -15.35
C ILE A 249 -15.65 0.27 -15.20
N LEU A 250 -16.58 0.68 -16.07
CA LEU A 250 -17.93 0.17 -16.09
C LEU A 250 -17.97 -1.25 -16.67
N HIS A 251 -19.10 -1.92 -16.50
CA HIS A 251 -19.31 -3.31 -16.95
C HIS A 251 -19.18 -3.49 -18.46
N ASP A 252 -19.52 -2.47 -19.25
CA ASP A 252 -19.35 -2.43 -20.69
C ASP A 252 -17.90 -2.12 -21.15
N GLY A 253 -16.99 -1.87 -20.19
CA GLY A 253 -15.60 -1.52 -20.44
C GLY A 253 -15.37 -0.03 -20.71
N SER A 254 -16.40 0.81 -20.64
CA SER A 254 -16.25 2.26 -20.70
C SER A 254 -15.64 2.78 -19.38
N LYS A 255 -15.09 3.97 -19.42
CA LYS A 255 -14.54 4.68 -18.26
C LYS A 255 -15.34 5.95 -18.02
N ILE A 256 -15.52 6.25 -16.77
CA ILE A 256 -16.03 7.54 -16.31
C ILE A 256 -14.85 8.38 -15.82
#